data_f3b7f3d74b766603cabaef2ff4071784
#
_entry.id   f3b7f3d74b766603cabaef2ff4071784
#
_cell.length_a   1.000
_cell.length_b   1.000
_cell.length_c   1.000
_cell.angle_alpha   90.00
_cell.angle_beta   90.00
_cell.angle_gamma   90.00
#
_symmetry.space_group_name_H-M   'P 1'
#
loop_
_entity.id
_entity.type
_entity.pdbx_description
1 polymer ?
#
loop_
_entity_poly.entity_id
_entity_poly.type
_entity_poly.pdbx_seq_one_letter_code
_entity_poly.pdbx_strand_id
1 'polypeptide(L)'
;MRQTRKYVIYAVAVVLLAAVCLSGCDKTISTADIIGVFQEDEQTNEQVMDEEILAENTEEIAQQPVTEEQIDIDDLDEVCQIILEHCTKEFIGYHLIDETFLAWFGREYGNECLVQVADEVLYDSQDKDIWYELTGNSIQVLWLLYCEQTGFQQYQLDNVKWQVCASAAETTLAFTGDVNFSEGYVTTKHMDSCPDGIYDCFSEDLLDIMNGVDVMLVNNEFTYSTRGTALRGKAYTFRADPSRVKLLEVFGTDIVNLANNHVYDYGEDALLDTIATLDEAGIPHIGAGANLEEAKKPYYFICNGRKIAIVAATQIERTYNYTKEATDTTPGVLKTLEPDKFVEVIREAKKNSDYVIAFVHWGTEGDSNYGRDQTNLAKAFVNAGADAIIGGHTHCLQGFDMIEDVPVIYSLGNFWFSSSTQDTGLAEITIDEKGELTLSFIPCIQEKVKTSLVTDEAEKQRILEFMRTHSAKGVTVTSDGIVQKEEE
;
A
#
# COMPACT_ATOMS: atom_id res chain seq x y z
N MET A 1 -10.56 14.34 28.72
CA MET A 1 -11.98 14.21 28.37
C MET A 1 -12.29 14.47 26.89
N ARG A 2 -11.56 15.32 26.16
CA ARG A 2 -11.76 15.51 24.69
C ARG A 2 -11.23 14.33 23.84
N GLN A 3 -10.12 13.74 24.19
CA GLN A 3 -9.58 12.57 23.45
C GLN A 3 -10.45 11.32 23.54
N THR A 4 -11.04 11.05 24.70
CA THR A 4 -11.92 9.87 24.89
C THR A 4 -13.22 9.99 24.07
N ARG A 5 -13.70 11.20 23.79
CA ARG A 5 -14.88 11.41 22.93
C ARG A 5 -14.58 11.12 21.45
N LYS A 6 -13.38 11.42 20.96
CA LYS A 6 -12.98 11.16 19.57
C LYS A 6 -12.99 9.65 19.24
N TYR A 7 -12.46 8.81 20.13
CA TYR A 7 -12.47 7.35 19.92
C TYR A 7 -13.88 6.73 19.98
N VAL A 8 -14.80 7.29 20.76
CA VAL A 8 -16.18 6.81 20.84
C VAL A 8 -16.94 7.15 19.55
N ILE A 9 -16.71 8.32 18.95
CA ILE A 9 -17.37 8.71 17.69
C ILE A 9 -16.86 7.88 16.52
N TYR A 10 -15.54 7.59 16.44
CA TYR A 10 -14.97 6.70 15.43
C TYR A 10 -15.47 5.26 15.55
N ALA A 11 -15.51 4.72 16.77
CA ALA A 11 -16.05 3.39 17.03
C ALA A 11 -17.54 3.26 16.68
N VAL A 12 -18.35 4.30 16.89
CA VAL A 12 -19.77 4.29 16.57
C VAL A 12 -20.00 4.41 15.06
N ALA A 13 -19.20 5.18 14.34
CA ALA A 13 -19.29 5.29 12.87
C ALA A 13 -18.92 3.97 12.18
N VAL A 14 -17.85 3.31 12.63
CA VAL A 14 -17.42 2.00 12.11
C VAL A 14 -18.45 0.90 12.41
N VAL A 15 -19.06 0.90 13.60
CA VAL A 15 -20.10 -0.08 13.97
C VAL A 15 -21.39 0.16 13.18
N LEU A 16 -21.76 1.40 12.85
CA LEU A 16 -22.92 1.71 12.01
C LEU A 16 -22.70 1.34 10.54
N LEU A 17 -21.51 1.54 10.00
CA LEU A 17 -21.16 1.07 8.65
C LEU A 17 -21.18 -0.47 8.57
N ALA A 18 -20.62 -1.16 9.55
CA ALA A 18 -20.65 -2.62 9.63
C ALA A 18 -22.09 -3.19 9.77
N ALA A 19 -22.98 -2.49 10.49
CA ALA A 19 -24.38 -2.90 10.65
C ALA A 19 -25.21 -2.73 9.35
N VAL A 20 -24.86 -1.77 8.50
CA VAL A 20 -25.52 -1.54 7.19
C VAL A 20 -25.11 -2.60 6.17
N CYS A 21 -23.83 -3.00 6.17
CA CYS A 21 -23.33 -4.08 5.30
C CYS A 21 -23.92 -5.46 5.65
N LEU A 22 -24.27 -5.70 6.92
CA LEU A 22 -24.82 -6.98 7.39
C LEU A 22 -26.34 -7.14 7.21
N SER A 23 -27.10 -6.07 6.90
CA SER A 23 -28.56 -6.11 6.87
C SER A 23 -29.19 -6.32 5.49
N GLY A 24 -28.42 -6.39 4.42
CA GLY A 24 -28.93 -6.72 3.06
C GLY A 24 -30.10 -5.85 2.59
N CYS A 25 -30.20 -4.60 3.01
CA CYS A 25 -31.31 -3.72 2.72
C CYS A 25 -30.92 -2.70 1.63
N ASP A 26 -31.54 -2.80 0.47
CA ASP A 26 -31.46 -1.88 -0.67
C ASP A 26 -32.00 -0.47 -0.32
N LYS A 27 -31.37 0.22 0.59
CA LYS A 27 -31.58 1.65 0.83
C LYS A 27 -30.22 2.31 1.06
N THR A 28 -29.82 3.08 0.10
CA THR A 28 -28.75 4.07 0.25
C THR A 28 -29.15 5.04 1.36
N ILE A 29 -28.42 5.01 2.47
CA ILE A 29 -28.52 6.02 3.52
C ILE A 29 -27.63 7.16 3.07
N SER A 30 -28.17 8.35 2.84
CA SER A 30 -27.37 9.51 2.46
C SER A 30 -26.62 10.06 3.67
N THR A 31 -25.48 10.72 3.43
CA THR A 31 -24.73 11.45 4.48
C THR A 31 -25.59 12.48 5.19
N ALA A 32 -26.60 13.01 4.53
CA ALA A 32 -27.60 13.91 5.15
C ALA A 32 -28.39 13.23 6.28
N ASP A 33 -28.67 11.92 6.17
CA ASP A 33 -29.36 11.16 7.22
C ASP A 33 -28.46 10.93 8.44
N ILE A 34 -27.12 10.86 8.22
CA ILE A 34 -26.13 10.72 9.30
C ILE A 34 -25.90 12.06 10.01
N ILE A 35 -25.84 13.17 9.26
CA ILE A 35 -25.66 14.51 9.81
C ILE A 35 -26.94 14.96 10.57
N GLY A 36 -28.14 14.60 10.10
CA GLY A 36 -29.39 14.91 10.76
C GLY A 36 -29.54 14.33 12.18
N VAL A 37 -28.94 13.17 12.44
CA VAL A 37 -28.95 12.55 13.78
C VAL A 37 -28.06 13.33 14.78
N PHE A 38 -27.06 14.06 14.29
CA PHE A 38 -26.15 14.85 15.16
C PHE A 38 -26.63 16.30 15.39
N GLN A 39 -27.53 16.84 14.55
CA GLN A 39 -28.09 18.18 14.73
C GLN A 39 -29.25 18.24 15.74
N GLU A 40 -29.93 17.14 16.01
CA GLU A 40 -31.01 17.11 17.02
C GLU A 40 -30.51 17.17 18.47
N ASP A 41 -29.24 16.79 18.74
CA ASP A 41 -28.64 16.85 20.09
C ASP A 41 -28.05 18.22 20.46
N GLU A 42 -27.82 19.13 19.50
CA GLU A 42 -27.33 20.48 19.78
C GLU A 42 -28.43 21.49 20.14
N GLN A 43 -29.68 21.26 19.71
CA GLN A 43 -30.79 22.19 19.99
C GLN A 43 -31.37 22.11 21.41
N THR A 44 -30.96 21.17 22.24
CA THR A 44 -31.45 21.01 23.60
C THR A 44 -30.57 21.61 24.69
N ASN A 45 -29.41 22.21 24.35
CA ASN A 45 -28.47 22.77 25.35
C ASN A 45 -28.23 24.29 25.24
N GLU A 46 -28.96 25.01 24.40
CA GLU A 46 -28.80 26.48 24.24
C GLU A 46 -29.84 27.34 24.99
N GLN A 47 -30.52 26.82 25.95
CA GLN A 47 -31.41 27.61 26.77
C GLN A 47 -31.04 27.64 28.24
N VAL A 48 -29.88 28.08 28.62
CA VAL A 48 -29.57 28.71 29.92
C VAL A 48 -28.09 29.07 29.95
N MET A 49 -27.71 30.26 29.46
CA MET A 49 -26.57 31.03 30.01
C MET A 49 -26.78 32.49 29.64
N ASP A 50 -26.95 33.27 30.65
CA ASP A 50 -27.38 34.65 30.66
C ASP A 50 -26.45 35.67 30.01
N GLU A 51 -27.09 36.76 29.55
CA GLU A 51 -26.60 38.00 28.95
C GLU A 51 -25.72 38.88 29.86
N GLU A 52 -24.75 38.40 30.60
CA GLU A 52 -23.96 39.24 31.50
C GLU A 52 -22.43 39.19 31.40
N ILE A 53 -21.82 38.61 30.35
CA ILE A 53 -20.33 38.60 30.17
C ILE A 53 -19.89 39.16 28.78
N LEU A 54 -20.54 40.14 28.24
CA LEU A 54 -20.15 40.80 26.97
C LEU A 54 -19.88 42.29 27.10
N ALA A 55 -19.38 42.74 28.26
CA ALA A 55 -19.12 44.17 28.44
C ALA A 55 -17.81 44.57 29.15
N GLU A 56 -16.83 43.71 29.24
CA GLU A 56 -15.51 44.09 29.78
C GLU A 56 -14.38 43.31 29.13
N ASN A 57 -13.95 43.65 27.93
CA ASN A 57 -12.57 43.40 27.41
C ASN A 57 -12.39 43.95 26.00
N THR A 58 -12.76 45.23 25.81
CA THR A 58 -12.32 46.00 24.65
C THR A 58 -11.56 47.24 25.16
N GLU A 59 -10.27 47.01 25.52
CA GLU A 59 -9.24 48.05 25.51
C GLU A 59 -7.88 47.44 25.88
N GLU A 60 -6.88 47.72 25.02
CA GLU A 60 -5.44 47.40 25.12
C GLU A 60 -4.94 46.15 24.34
N ILE A 61 -4.89 46.24 23.03
CA ILE A 61 -3.68 45.85 22.28
C ILE A 61 -3.47 46.90 21.18
N ALA A 62 -2.62 47.88 21.46
CA ALA A 62 -2.16 48.86 20.49
C ALA A 62 -0.79 48.50 19.94
N GLN A 63 -0.74 48.28 18.65
CA GLN A 63 0.32 48.64 17.69
C GLN A 63 1.73 48.08 17.85
N GLN A 64 2.07 47.16 16.95
CA GLN A 64 3.32 47.28 16.20
C GLN A 64 3.04 46.93 14.71
N PRO A 65 3.60 47.67 13.74
CA PRO A 65 3.31 47.48 12.33
C PRO A 65 4.23 46.42 11.76
N VAL A 66 3.67 45.24 11.48
CA VAL A 66 4.21 44.33 10.48
C VAL A 66 3.42 44.64 9.21
N THR A 67 4.09 45.06 8.16
CA THR A 67 3.50 45.21 6.83
C THR A 67 3.28 43.80 6.27
N GLU A 68 2.19 43.19 6.67
CA GLU A 68 1.62 42.03 6.01
C GLU A 68 0.93 42.53 4.75
N GLU A 69 1.36 42.10 3.58
CA GLU A 69 0.53 42.16 2.39
C GLU A 69 -0.65 41.22 2.66
N GLN A 70 -1.78 41.76 3.08
CA GLN A 70 -3.02 41.02 3.21
C GLN A 70 -3.45 40.59 1.82
N ILE A 71 -3.63 39.27 1.65
CA ILE A 71 -4.24 38.73 0.43
C ILE A 71 -5.62 39.35 0.28
N ASP A 72 -5.88 39.94 -0.90
CA ASP A 72 -7.16 40.60 -1.17
C ASP A 72 -8.25 39.53 -1.35
N ILE A 73 -9.18 39.53 -0.39
CA ILE A 73 -10.31 38.57 -0.37
C ILE A 73 -11.22 38.71 -1.62
N ASP A 74 -11.11 39.84 -2.33
CA ASP A 74 -11.87 40.08 -3.56
C ASP A 74 -11.23 39.45 -4.81
N ASP A 75 -9.98 38.92 -4.73
CA ASP A 75 -9.32 38.16 -5.81
C ASP A 75 -9.19 36.68 -5.49
N LEU A 76 -10.32 35.97 -5.60
CA LEU A 76 -10.39 34.52 -5.37
C LEU A 76 -9.55 33.72 -6.36
N ASP A 77 -9.28 34.23 -7.56
CA ASP A 77 -8.45 33.56 -8.55
C ASP A 77 -6.99 33.52 -8.07
N GLU A 78 -6.48 34.62 -7.48
CA GLU A 78 -5.14 34.67 -6.88
C GLU A 78 -5.05 33.74 -5.66
N VAL A 79 -6.04 33.72 -4.77
CA VAL A 79 -6.13 32.82 -3.62
C VAL A 79 -6.09 31.34 -4.06
N CYS A 80 -6.90 30.97 -5.03
CA CYS A 80 -6.91 29.61 -5.56
C CYS A 80 -5.57 29.24 -6.21
N GLN A 81 -4.92 30.16 -6.89
CA GLN A 81 -3.63 29.93 -7.52
C GLN A 81 -2.52 29.71 -6.48
N ILE A 82 -2.52 30.47 -5.39
CA ILE A 82 -1.60 30.26 -4.26
C ILE A 82 -1.78 28.85 -3.68
N ILE A 83 -3.01 28.44 -3.39
CA ILE A 83 -3.28 27.10 -2.86
C ILE A 83 -2.80 26.05 -3.84
N LEU A 84 -3.13 26.17 -5.13
CA LEU A 84 -2.73 25.23 -6.17
C LEU A 84 -1.20 25.15 -6.33
N GLU A 85 -0.48 26.25 -6.26
CA GLU A 85 0.98 26.27 -6.39
C GLU A 85 1.70 25.67 -5.18
N HIS A 86 1.21 25.87 -3.97
CA HIS A 86 1.85 25.44 -2.72
C HIS A 86 1.36 24.06 -2.27
N CYS A 87 0.06 23.83 -2.31
CA CYS A 87 -0.45 22.48 -2.05
C CYS A 87 -0.09 21.48 -3.16
N THR A 88 0.27 21.89 -4.40
CA THR A 88 0.74 20.96 -5.44
C THR A 88 2.04 20.25 -5.09
N LYS A 89 2.87 20.77 -4.21
CA LYS A 89 4.11 20.09 -3.84
C LYS A 89 3.91 18.99 -2.80
N GLU A 90 2.89 19.07 -1.97
CA GLU A 90 2.65 18.12 -0.87
C GLU A 90 1.42 17.22 -1.09
N PHE A 91 0.37 17.70 -1.77
CA PHE A 91 -0.87 16.98 -1.98
C PHE A 91 -1.29 16.81 -3.43
N ILE A 92 -0.84 17.64 -4.34
CA ILE A 92 -1.34 17.78 -5.70
C ILE A 92 -0.42 17.13 -6.74
N GLY A 93 0.69 16.54 -6.37
CA GLY A 93 1.33 15.55 -7.26
C GLY A 93 0.32 14.50 -7.72
N TYR A 94 -0.89 14.52 -7.16
CA TYR A 94 -1.95 13.53 -7.33
C TYR A 94 -3.16 14.02 -8.12
N HIS A 95 -3.16 15.24 -8.62
CA HIS A 95 -4.29 15.84 -9.34
C HIS A 95 -5.64 15.78 -8.58
N LEU A 96 -5.60 15.76 -7.24
CA LEU A 96 -6.81 15.67 -6.42
C LEU A 96 -7.44 17.02 -6.11
N ILE A 97 -6.62 18.06 -5.91
CA ILE A 97 -7.11 19.41 -5.69
C ILE A 97 -6.94 20.19 -6.99
N ASP A 98 -8.03 20.57 -7.57
CA ASP A 98 -8.11 21.42 -8.76
C ASP A 98 -9.02 22.63 -8.46
N GLU A 99 -9.12 23.52 -9.42
CA GLU A 99 -9.98 24.70 -9.33
C GLU A 99 -11.44 24.32 -9.03
N THR A 100 -11.92 23.16 -9.46
CA THR A 100 -13.31 22.73 -9.23
C THR A 100 -13.53 22.28 -7.79
N PHE A 101 -12.54 21.61 -7.19
CA PHE A 101 -12.54 21.28 -5.77
C PHE A 101 -12.50 22.55 -4.91
N LEU A 102 -11.61 23.49 -5.20
CA LEU A 102 -11.52 24.76 -4.46
C LEU A 102 -12.81 25.57 -4.57
N ALA A 103 -13.42 25.63 -5.76
CA ALA A 103 -14.71 26.27 -5.95
C ALA A 103 -15.85 25.56 -5.18
N TRP A 104 -15.82 24.24 -5.06
CA TRP A 104 -16.72 23.49 -4.19
C TRP A 104 -16.46 23.82 -2.72
N PHE A 105 -15.21 23.75 -2.28
CA PHE A 105 -14.82 24.04 -0.90
C PHE A 105 -15.24 25.44 -0.46
N GLY A 106 -14.98 26.46 -1.29
CA GLY A 106 -15.40 27.83 -1.01
C GLY A 106 -16.92 28.00 -0.90
N ARG A 107 -17.72 27.20 -1.64
CA ARG A 107 -19.18 27.20 -1.50
C ARG A 107 -19.68 26.54 -0.21
N GLU A 108 -19.03 25.43 0.20
CA GLU A 108 -19.48 24.65 1.36
C GLU A 108 -19.01 25.24 2.69
N TYR A 109 -17.78 25.78 2.73
CA TYR A 109 -17.13 26.22 3.96
C TYR A 109 -16.88 27.73 4.02
N GLY A 110 -17.11 28.46 2.92
CA GLY A 110 -16.88 29.89 2.79
C GLY A 110 -15.54 30.24 2.15
N ASN A 111 -15.52 31.32 1.37
CA ASN A 111 -14.31 31.80 0.71
C ASN A 111 -13.25 32.29 1.71
N GLU A 112 -13.67 32.73 2.90
CA GLU A 112 -12.77 33.13 3.99
C GLU A 112 -11.90 31.93 4.44
N CYS A 113 -12.40 30.70 4.37
CA CYS A 113 -11.62 29.49 4.64
C CYS A 113 -10.54 29.25 3.57
N LEU A 114 -10.82 29.56 2.29
CA LEU A 114 -9.81 29.49 1.23
C LEU A 114 -8.66 30.49 1.48
N VAL A 115 -8.98 31.69 1.90
CA VAL A 115 -7.97 32.68 2.26
C VAL A 115 -7.09 32.21 3.41
N GLN A 116 -7.70 31.62 4.45
CA GLN A 116 -6.94 31.07 5.58
C GLN A 116 -6.04 29.91 5.17
N VAL A 117 -6.51 29.03 4.24
CA VAL A 117 -5.67 27.99 3.67
C VAL A 117 -4.51 28.59 2.87
N ALA A 118 -4.76 29.61 2.04
CA ALA A 118 -3.73 30.27 1.26
C ALA A 118 -2.68 30.95 2.15
N ASP A 119 -3.11 31.64 3.21
CA ASP A 119 -2.21 32.25 4.19
C ASP A 119 -1.32 31.23 4.87
N GLU A 120 -1.88 30.09 5.31
CA GLU A 120 -1.13 29.07 6.01
C GLU A 120 -0.10 28.37 5.10
N VAL A 121 -0.46 28.04 3.85
CA VAL A 121 0.47 27.41 2.90
C VAL A 121 1.59 28.34 2.42
N LEU A 122 1.39 29.65 2.45
CA LEU A 122 2.43 30.64 2.14
C LEU A 122 3.48 30.79 3.25
N TYR A 123 3.08 30.66 4.51
CA TYR A 123 3.94 30.94 5.67
C TYR A 123 4.56 29.69 6.28
N ASP A 124 4.38 28.50 5.64
CA ASP A 124 5.09 27.24 5.94
C ASP A 124 5.06 26.83 7.42
N SER A 125 3.87 26.78 8.01
CA SER A 125 3.71 26.16 9.32
C SER A 125 3.45 24.66 9.15
N GLN A 126 4.52 23.85 9.03
CA GLN A 126 4.49 22.40 8.78
C GLN A 126 3.79 21.56 9.87
N ASP A 127 3.30 22.16 10.94
CA ASP A 127 2.78 21.45 12.10
C ASP A 127 1.25 21.37 12.17
N LYS A 128 0.50 21.90 11.18
CA LYS A 128 -0.96 21.97 11.28
C LYS A 128 -1.66 21.51 10.00
N ASP A 129 -2.61 20.60 10.16
CA ASP A 129 -3.59 20.31 9.11
C ASP A 129 -4.65 21.40 9.10
N ILE A 130 -4.40 22.49 8.35
CA ILE A 130 -5.29 23.64 8.25
C ILE A 130 -6.71 23.24 7.80
N TRP A 131 -6.83 22.27 6.91
CA TRP A 131 -8.12 21.76 6.46
C TRP A 131 -8.94 21.21 7.62
N TYR A 132 -8.28 20.43 8.50
CA TYR A 132 -8.91 19.87 9.68
C TYR A 132 -9.24 20.93 10.73
N GLU A 133 -8.39 21.94 10.92
CA GLU A 133 -8.66 23.02 11.86
C GLU A 133 -9.89 23.85 11.46
N LEU A 134 -10.06 24.12 10.16
CA LEU A 134 -11.16 24.93 9.63
C LEU A 134 -12.49 24.15 9.52
N THR A 135 -12.45 22.86 9.23
CA THR A 135 -13.65 22.10 8.86
C THR A 135 -13.95 20.91 9.77
N GLY A 136 -13.00 20.52 10.62
CA GLY A 136 -13.08 19.28 11.39
C GLY A 136 -12.85 18.01 10.54
N ASN A 137 -12.48 18.17 9.27
CA ASN A 137 -12.25 17.07 8.33
C ASN A 137 -10.85 17.19 7.71
N SER A 138 -10.16 16.07 7.56
CA SER A 138 -8.92 16.06 6.79
C SER A 138 -9.20 16.30 5.31
N ILE A 139 -8.18 16.70 4.57
CA ILE A 139 -8.29 16.94 3.12
C ILE A 139 -8.82 15.71 2.37
N GLN A 140 -8.49 14.49 2.83
CA GLN A 140 -8.97 13.24 2.27
C GLN A 140 -10.49 13.09 2.43
N VAL A 141 -11.01 13.41 3.60
CA VAL A 141 -12.47 13.39 3.87
C VAL A 141 -13.17 14.45 3.03
N LEU A 142 -12.60 15.65 2.93
CA LEU A 142 -13.15 16.73 2.10
C LEU A 142 -13.19 16.34 0.62
N TRP A 143 -12.17 15.65 0.12
CA TRP A 143 -12.18 15.13 -1.24
C TRP A 143 -13.28 14.10 -1.47
N LEU A 144 -13.49 13.17 -0.53
CA LEU A 144 -14.58 12.19 -0.63
C LEU A 144 -15.96 12.87 -0.62
N LEU A 145 -16.15 13.88 0.20
CA LEU A 145 -17.38 14.67 0.24
C LEU A 145 -17.62 15.42 -1.09
N TYR A 146 -16.55 16.00 -1.66
CA TYR A 146 -16.60 16.62 -2.97
C TYR A 146 -17.02 15.64 -4.06
N CYS A 147 -16.40 14.47 -4.12
CA CYS A 147 -16.75 13.43 -5.08
C CYS A 147 -18.20 12.97 -4.94
N GLU A 148 -18.68 12.76 -3.73
CA GLU A 148 -20.05 12.36 -3.46
C GLU A 148 -21.06 13.42 -3.89
N GLN A 149 -20.84 14.68 -3.51
CA GLN A 149 -21.76 15.78 -3.77
C GLN A 149 -21.80 16.23 -5.23
N THR A 150 -20.67 16.14 -5.93
CA THR A 150 -20.57 16.61 -7.32
C THR A 150 -20.82 15.51 -8.34
N GLY A 151 -20.88 14.24 -7.89
CA GLY A 151 -20.90 13.10 -8.80
C GLY A 151 -19.58 12.95 -9.59
N PHE A 152 -18.50 13.56 -9.09
CA PHE A 152 -17.18 13.40 -9.68
C PHE A 152 -16.82 11.92 -9.60
N GLN A 153 -16.81 11.27 -10.76
CA GLN A 153 -16.61 9.83 -10.80
C GLN A 153 -15.15 9.52 -10.50
N GLN A 154 -14.95 8.68 -9.50
CA GLN A 154 -13.66 8.17 -9.05
C GLN A 154 -12.89 7.35 -10.11
N TYR A 155 -13.31 7.33 -11.39
CA TYR A 155 -12.68 6.54 -12.46
C TYR A 155 -11.19 6.80 -12.64
N GLN A 156 -10.67 7.90 -12.13
CA GLN A 156 -9.23 8.19 -12.14
C GLN A 156 -8.50 7.60 -10.94
N LEU A 157 -9.21 7.01 -9.96
CA LEU A 157 -8.64 6.55 -8.69
C LEU A 157 -8.81 5.05 -8.42
N ASP A 158 -9.28 4.25 -9.39
CA ASP A 158 -9.51 2.79 -9.23
C ASP A 158 -8.25 2.01 -8.77
N ASN A 159 -7.09 2.64 -8.84
CA ASN A 159 -5.82 2.06 -8.44
C ASN A 159 -5.05 2.94 -7.45
N VAL A 160 -5.74 3.77 -6.69
CA VAL A 160 -5.15 4.62 -5.65
C VAL A 160 -5.88 4.40 -4.33
N LYS A 161 -5.14 4.06 -3.29
CA LYS A 161 -5.65 3.91 -1.92
C LYS A 161 -4.97 4.91 -1.00
N TRP A 162 -5.75 5.67 -0.26
CA TRP A 162 -5.28 6.48 0.85
C TRP A 162 -5.10 5.61 2.08
N GLN A 163 -3.91 5.62 2.65
CA GLN A 163 -3.57 4.79 3.79
C GLN A 163 -3.43 5.65 5.04
N VAL A 164 -4.10 5.24 6.11
CA VAL A 164 -3.92 5.86 7.42
C VAL A 164 -2.67 5.25 8.05
N CYS A 165 -1.58 6.01 8.05
CA CYS A 165 -0.31 5.54 8.58
C CYS A 165 -0.32 5.51 10.11
N ALA A 166 0.37 4.51 10.69
CA ALA A 166 0.51 4.34 12.12
C ALA A 166 1.35 5.45 12.76
N SER A 167 2.30 6.01 12.02
CA SER A 167 3.18 7.11 12.40
C SER A 167 3.12 8.23 11.36
N ALA A 168 3.13 9.48 11.80
CA ALA A 168 3.29 10.62 10.90
C ALA A 168 4.76 10.85 10.49
N ALA A 169 5.72 10.29 11.25
CA ALA A 169 7.16 10.48 11.02
C ALA A 169 7.74 9.52 9.97
N GLU A 170 7.06 8.40 9.70
CA GLU A 170 7.56 7.38 8.78
C GLU A 170 6.41 6.65 8.10
N THR A 171 6.68 6.10 6.92
CA THR A 171 5.80 5.19 6.21
C THR A 171 6.50 3.86 6.05
N THR A 172 5.80 2.77 6.41
CA THR A 172 6.34 1.42 6.40
C THR A 172 5.59 0.53 5.42
N LEU A 173 6.34 -0.20 4.59
CA LEU A 173 5.81 -1.19 3.66
C LEU A 173 6.52 -2.53 3.89
N ALA A 174 5.78 -3.63 3.95
CA ALA A 174 6.39 -4.95 4.07
C ALA A 174 5.97 -5.89 2.92
N PHE A 175 6.86 -6.82 2.59
CA PHE A 175 6.73 -7.72 1.46
C PHE A 175 7.06 -9.14 1.91
N THR A 176 6.19 -10.10 1.57
CA THR A 176 6.48 -11.52 1.78
C THR A 176 7.19 -12.14 0.59
N GLY A 177 7.90 -13.25 0.83
CA GLY A 177 8.18 -14.24 -0.19
C GLY A 177 6.93 -15.02 -0.62
N ASP A 178 7.14 -16.22 -1.17
CA ASP A 178 6.09 -17.01 -1.81
C ASP A 178 5.11 -17.59 -0.77
N VAL A 179 3.79 -17.37 -1.00
CA VAL A 179 2.69 -17.87 -0.17
C VAL A 179 1.79 -18.77 -0.98
N ASN A 180 1.34 -19.89 -0.40
CA ASN A 180 0.50 -20.88 -1.07
C ASN A 180 -0.67 -21.39 -0.19
N PHE A 181 -1.90 -21.06 -0.60
CA PHE A 181 -3.14 -21.52 0.05
C PHE A 181 -3.86 -22.66 -0.71
N SER A 182 -3.15 -23.34 -1.61
CA SER A 182 -3.77 -24.36 -2.48
C SER A 182 -4.43 -25.50 -1.71
N GLU A 183 -5.62 -25.88 -2.17
CA GLU A 183 -6.39 -26.96 -1.58
C GLU A 183 -5.62 -28.29 -1.58
N GLY A 184 -5.61 -28.92 -0.42
CA GLY A 184 -4.97 -30.22 -0.24
C GLY A 184 -3.45 -30.20 -0.35
N TYR A 185 -2.83 -29.03 -0.43
CA TYR A 185 -1.38 -28.87 -0.36
C TYR A 185 -0.88 -28.97 1.08
N VAL A 186 0.43 -29.03 1.27
CA VAL A 186 1.00 -29.28 2.61
C VAL A 186 0.65 -28.15 3.61
N THR A 187 0.65 -26.92 3.15
CA THR A 187 0.31 -25.73 3.95
C THR A 187 -1.13 -25.78 4.44
N THR A 188 -2.09 -25.90 3.54
CA THR A 188 -3.52 -25.93 3.88
C THR A 188 -3.92 -27.17 4.63
N LYS A 189 -3.36 -28.35 4.32
CA LYS A 189 -3.58 -29.57 5.12
C LYS A 189 -3.13 -29.41 6.57
N HIS A 190 -1.99 -28.75 6.79
CA HIS A 190 -1.52 -28.46 8.13
C HIS A 190 -2.46 -27.50 8.83
N MET A 191 -2.73 -26.35 8.22
CA MET A 191 -3.64 -25.33 8.74
C MET A 191 -5.03 -25.89 9.10
N ASP A 192 -5.62 -26.67 8.19
CA ASP A 192 -6.96 -27.26 8.40
C ASP A 192 -6.98 -28.31 9.53
N SER A 193 -5.81 -28.80 9.95
CA SER A 193 -5.66 -29.72 11.09
C SER A 193 -5.35 -29.01 12.41
N CYS A 194 -5.04 -27.72 12.38
CA CYS A 194 -4.71 -26.93 13.55
C CYS A 194 -5.96 -26.41 14.27
N PRO A 195 -6.00 -26.36 15.61
CA PRO A 195 -7.13 -25.88 16.38
C PRO A 195 -7.55 -24.44 16.04
N ASP A 196 -6.57 -23.54 15.89
CA ASP A 196 -6.78 -22.12 15.58
C ASP A 196 -6.46 -21.80 14.11
N GLY A 197 -6.37 -22.84 13.25
CA GLY A 197 -6.20 -22.72 11.82
C GLY A 197 -4.92 -21.97 11.42
N ILE A 198 -5.06 -20.88 10.66
CA ILE A 198 -3.94 -20.11 10.13
C ILE A 198 -3.09 -19.47 11.25
N TYR A 199 -3.67 -19.13 12.41
CA TYR A 199 -2.96 -18.53 13.53
C TYR A 199 -1.91 -19.47 14.16
N ASP A 200 -2.12 -20.79 14.06
CA ASP A 200 -1.11 -21.78 14.50
C ASP A 200 0.06 -21.90 13.52
N CYS A 201 -0.11 -21.40 12.28
CA CYS A 201 0.87 -21.48 11.21
C CYS A 201 1.87 -20.32 11.19
N PHE A 202 1.68 -19.34 12.06
CA PHE A 202 2.57 -18.17 12.18
C PHE A 202 2.85 -17.87 13.67
N SER A 203 3.97 -17.23 13.96
CA SER A 203 4.18 -16.71 15.31
C SER A 203 3.43 -15.39 15.51
N GLU A 204 2.94 -15.15 16.72
CA GLU A 204 2.14 -13.97 17.06
C GLU A 204 2.90 -12.67 16.78
N ASP A 205 4.16 -12.59 17.19
CA ASP A 205 5.05 -11.45 16.95
C ASP A 205 5.30 -11.17 15.48
N LEU A 206 5.32 -12.20 14.63
CA LEU A 206 5.40 -12.02 13.18
C LEU A 206 4.11 -11.42 12.61
N LEU A 207 2.95 -11.92 13.05
CA LEU A 207 1.66 -11.36 12.64
C LEU A 207 1.49 -9.92 13.13
N ASP A 208 1.99 -9.60 14.33
CA ASP A 208 1.98 -8.22 14.85
C ASP A 208 2.79 -7.27 13.96
N ILE A 209 3.98 -7.69 13.49
CA ILE A 209 4.77 -6.90 12.53
C ILE A 209 4.00 -6.73 11.22
N MET A 210 3.46 -7.82 10.65
CA MET A 210 2.75 -7.78 9.37
C MET A 210 1.51 -6.89 9.42
N ASN A 211 0.78 -6.88 10.54
CA ASN A 211 -0.40 -6.04 10.74
C ASN A 211 -0.05 -4.61 11.19
N GLY A 212 1.19 -4.37 11.60
CA GLY A 212 1.66 -3.08 12.09
C GLY A 212 2.22 -2.14 11.02
N VAL A 213 2.53 -2.65 9.81
CA VAL A 213 3.01 -1.82 8.71
C VAL A 213 1.87 -1.09 8.01
N ASP A 214 2.18 0.02 7.35
CA ASP A 214 1.17 0.82 6.64
C ASP A 214 0.69 0.15 5.34
N VAL A 215 1.56 -0.61 4.66
CA VAL A 215 1.23 -1.35 3.44
C VAL A 215 1.85 -2.75 3.47
N MET A 216 1.02 -3.77 3.43
CA MET A 216 1.45 -5.17 3.41
C MET A 216 1.21 -5.81 2.03
N LEU A 217 2.28 -6.21 1.34
CA LEU A 217 2.20 -6.95 0.07
C LEU A 217 2.49 -8.44 0.28
N VAL A 218 1.59 -9.28 -0.23
CA VAL A 218 1.75 -10.74 -0.25
C VAL A 218 1.96 -11.25 -1.68
N ASN A 219 2.98 -12.08 -1.90
CA ASN A 219 3.13 -12.79 -3.17
C ASN A 219 2.19 -14.00 -3.22
N ASN A 220 1.05 -13.85 -3.89
CA ASN A 220 -0.01 -14.85 -4.00
C ASN A 220 0.31 -15.84 -5.14
N GLU A 221 1.03 -16.90 -4.83
CA GLU A 221 1.59 -17.83 -5.83
C GLU A 221 0.70 -19.06 -6.08
N PHE A 222 -0.57 -18.80 -6.39
CA PHE A 222 -1.60 -19.81 -6.72
C PHE A 222 -2.83 -19.10 -7.33
N THR A 223 -3.83 -19.88 -7.77
CA THR A 223 -5.12 -19.32 -8.25
C THR A 223 -6.24 -19.52 -7.23
N TYR A 224 -7.15 -18.54 -7.11
CA TYR A 224 -8.47 -18.70 -6.47
C TYR A 224 -9.50 -19.09 -7.52
N SER A 225 -9.90 -20.35 -7.58
CA SER A 225 -10.91 -20.78 -8.56
C SER A 225 -11.47 -22.17 -8.23
N THR A 226 -12.70 -22.41 -8.68
CA THR A 226 -13.27 -23.76 -8.78
C THR A 226 -13.33 -24.26 -10.22
N ARG A 227 -12.95 -23.41 -11.21
CA ARG A 227 -12.98 -23.68 -12.65
C ARG A 227 -11.59 -24.02 -13.21
N GLY A 228 -11.54 -24.32 -14.48
CA GLY A 228 -10.32 -24.59 -15.20
C GLY A 228 -9.80 -26.02 -15.01
N THR A 229 -8.72 -26.33 -15.72
CA THR A 229 -8.06 -27.62 -15.68
C THR A 229 -6.57 -27.41 -15.54
N ALA A 230 -5.93 -28.19 -14.64
CA ALA A 230 -4.49 -28.12 -14.42
C ALA A 230 -3.71 -28.22 -15.74
N LEU A 231 -2.75 -27.33 -15.95
CA LEU A 231 -1.94 -27.29 -17.15
C LEU A 231 -1.12 -28.56 -17.32
N ARG A 232 -1.26 -29.20 -18.46
CA ARG A 232 -0.56 -30.44 -18.76
C ARG A 232 0.94 -30.24 -18.90
N GLY A 233 1.73 -31.07 -18.25
CA GLY A 233 3.20 -31.06 -18.33
C GLY A 233 3.86 -30.09 -17.33
N LYS A 234 3.11 -29.30 -16.59
CA LYS A 234 3.61 -28.54 -15.45
C LYS A 234 3.72 -29.46 -14.23
N ALA A 235 4.86 -29.45 -13.55
CA ALA A 235 5.16 -30.38 -12.44
C ALA A 235 4.26 -30.11 -11.22
N TYR A 236 4.00 -28.85 -10.94
CA TYR A 236 3.16 -28.39 -9.83
C TYR A 236 2.13 -27.41 -10.34
N THR A 237 0.89 -27.54 -9.87
CA THR A 237 -0.20 -26.63 -10.17
C THR A 237 -0.99 -26.35 -8.90
N PHE A 238 -1.21 -25.06 -8.60
CA PHE A 238 -1.74 -24.60 -7.34
C PHE A 238 -3.08 -23.89 -7.50
N ARG A 239 -4.08 -24.34 -6.73
CA ARG A 239 -5.42 -23.78 -6.74
C ARG A 239 -6.06 -23.82 -5.36
N ALA A 240 -6.54 -22.69 -4.88
CA ALA A 240 -7.31 -22.53 -3.67
C ALA A 240 -8.80 -22.37 -3.97
N ASP A 241 -9.66 -22.76 -3.03
CA ASP A 241 -11.06 -22.37 -3.03
C ASP A 241 -11.16 -20.84 -2.83
N PRO A 242 -12.02 -20.13 -3.58
CA PRO A 242 -12.17 -18.66 -3.45
C PRO A 242 -12.43 -18.19 -2.02
N SER A 243 -13.11 -18.99 -1.19
CA SER A 243 -13.38 -18.64 0.22
C SER A 243 -12.13 -18.49 1.08
N ARG A 244 -10.97 -18.96 0.61
CA ARG A 244 -9.69 -18.83 1.31
C ARG A 244 -9.09 -17.42 1.17
N VAL A 245 -9.65 -16.54 0.33
CA VAL A 245 -9.19 -15.15 0.18
C VAL A 245 -9.19 -14.39 1.51
N LYS A 246 -10.14 -14.71 2.41
CA LYS A 246 -10.21 -14.14 3.76
C LYS A 246 -8.98 -14.43 4.64
N LEU A 247 -8.13 -15.42 4.28
CA LEU A 247 -6.89 -15.69 5.02
C LEU A 247 -5.87 -14.56 4.84
N LEU A 248 -5.99 -13.78 3.77
CA LEU A 248 -5.15 -12.60 3.55
C LEU A 248 -5.39 -11.50 4.62
N GLU A 249 -6.59 -11.45 5.21
CA GLU A 249 -6.91 -10.51 6.31
C GLU A 249 -6.03 -10.75 7.54
N VAL A 250 -5.64 -12.02 7.81
CA VAL A 250 -4.80 -12.38 8.95
C VAL A 250 -3.41 -11.77 8.84
N PHE A 251 -2.96 -11.52 7.62
CA PHE A 251 -1.66 -10.91 7.32
C PHE A 251 -1.71 -9.38 7.22
N GLY A 252 -2.87 -8.78 7.42
CA GLY A 252 -3.04 -7.33 7.18
C GLY A 252 -2.81 -6.95 5.71
N THR A 253 -3.12 -7.84 4.77
CA THR A 253 -2.78 -7.68 3.35
C THR A 253 -3.51 -6.50 2.73
N ASP A 254 -2.76 -5.54 2.22
CA ASP A 254 -3.27 -4.39 1.47
C ASP A 254 -3.26 -4.61 -0.04
N ILE A 255 -2.35 -5.45 -0.54
CA ILE A 255 -2.19 -5.71 -1.97
C ILE A 255 -1.53 -7.08 -2.19
N VAL A 256 -1.86 -7.74 -3.29
CA VAL A 256 -1.21 -8.99 -3.69
C VAL A 256 -0.49 -8.88 -5.03
N ASN A 257 0.68 -9.55 -5.13
CA ASN A 257 1.32 -9.77 -6.41
C ASN A 257 0.75 -11.02 -7.09
N LEU A 258 0.31 -10.88 -8.34
CA LEU A 258 -0.12 -11.96 -9.23
C LEU A 258 0.86 -12.21 -10.39
N ALA A 259 1.91 -11.40 -10.53
CA ALA A 259 2.94 -11.60 -11.54
C ALA A 259 3.88 -12.76 -11.16
N ASN A 260 3.39 -13.99 -11.21
CA ASN A 260 4.16 -15.20 -10.91
C ASN A 260 3.78 -16.35 -11.86
N ASN A 261 4.50 -17.45 -11.79
CA ASN A 261 4.30 -18.59 -12.68
C ASN A 261 3.13 -19.50 -12.28
N HIS A 262 2.47 -19.28 -11.14
CA HIS A 262 1.40 -20.16 -10.66
C HIS A 262 -0.01 -19.56 -10.76
N VAL A 263 -0.16 -18.28 -11.03
CA VAL A 263 -1.48 -17.63 -11.15
C VAL A 263 -2.28 -18.13 -12.38
N TYR A 264 -1.62 -18.79 -13.34
CA TYR A 264 -2.24 -19.32 -14.57
C TYR A 264 -2.35 -20.86 -14.59
N ASP A 265 -2.09 -21.54 -13.50
CA ASP A 265 -1.97 -23.00 -13.40
C ASP A 265 -3.20 -23.79 -13.86
N TYR A 266 -4.36 -23.19 -13.79
CA TYR A 266 -5.64 -23.76 -14.24
C TYR A 266 -6.23 -23.01 -15.45
N GLY A 267 -5.42 -22.20 -16.11
CA GLY A 267 -5.77 -21.50 -17.36
C GLY A 267 -6.49 -20.18 -17.13
N GLU A 268 -7.01 -19.65 -18.22
CA GLU A 268 -7.59 -18.31 -18.32
C GLU A 268 -8.75 -18.08 -17.34
N ASP A 269 -9.71 -19.03 -17.31
CA ASP A 269 -10.85 -18.94 -16.40
C ASP A 269 -10.44 -18.84 -14.93
N ALA A 270 -9.40 -19.56 -14.53
CA ALA A 270 -8.93 -19.55 -13.14
C ALA A 270 -8.19 -18.26 -12.79
N LEU A 271 -7.48 -17.65 -13.74
CA LEU A 271 -6.89 -16.34 -13.54
C LEU A 271 -8.00 -15.27 -13.37
N LEU A 272 -9.01 -15.28 -14.24
CA LEU A 272 -10.13 -14.33 -14.15
C LEU A 272 -10.94 -14.51 -12.85
N ASP A 273 -11.13 -15.76 -12.39
CA ASP A 273 -11.74 -16.03 -11.09
C ASP A 273 -10.89 -15.48 -9.93
N THR A 274 -9.57 -15.58 -10.04
CA THR A 274 -8.63 -15.04 -9.04
C THR A 274 -8.79 -13.53 -8.93
N ILE A 275 -8.80 -12.82 -10.06
CA ILE A 275 -9.01 -11.38 -10.11
C ILE A 275 -10.36 -11.02 -9.49
N ALA A 276 -11.45 -11.66 -9.95
CA ALA A 276 -12.79 -11.41 -9.42
C ALA A 276 -12.90 -11.70 -7.91
N THR A 277 -12.24 -12.74 -7.41
CA THR A 277 -12.23 -13.09 -5.98
C THR A 277 -11.54 -12.01 -5.14
N LEU A 278 -10.43 -11.47 -5.63
CA LEU A 278 -9.70 -10.37 -4.97
C LEU A 278 -10.50 -9.07 -5.01
N ASP A 279 -11.09 -8.75 -6.16
CA ASP A 279 -11.94 -7.56 -6.33
C ASP A 279 -13.17 -7.60 -5.40
N GLU A 280 -13.85 -8.75 -5.30
CA GLU A 280 -14.98 -8.96 -4.39
C GLU A 280 -14.56 -8.85 -2.91
N ALA A 281 -13.32 -9.22 -2.59
CA ALA A 281 -12.75 -9.08 -1.25
C ALA A 281 -12.22 -7.65 -0.98
N GLY A 282 -12.19 -6.77 -1.98
CA GLY A 282 -11.63 -5.43 -1.87
C GLY A 282 -10.10 -5.40 -1.72
N ILE A 283 -9.41 -6.46 -2.16
CA ILE A 283 -7.95 -6.58 -2.08
C ILE A 283 -7.35 -6.25 -3.45
N PRO A 284 -6.62 -5.14 -3.57
CA PRO A 284 -5.91 -4.76 -4.78
C PRO A 284 -4.91 -5.82 -5.24
N HIS A 285 -4.69 -5.89 -6.55
CA HIS A 285 -3.69 -6.79 -7.15
C HIS A 285 -2.88 -6.10 -8.24
N ILE A 286 -1.70 -6.62 -8.52
CA ILE A 286 -0.77 -6.11 -9.55
C ILE A 286 -0.16 -7.24 -10.37
N GLY A 287 0.27 -6.91 -11.58
CA GLY A 287 1.09 -7.77 -12.42
C GLY A 287 0.33 -8.84 -13.21
N ALA A 288 -1.00 -8.90 -13.10
CA ALA A 288 -1.88 -9.71 -13.94
C ALA A 288 -3.18 -8.95 -14.22
N GLY A 289 -3.89 -9.31 -15.28
CA GLY A 289 -5.13 -8.67 -15.67
C GLY A 289 -5.90 -9.46 -16.71
N ALA A 290 -7.14 -9.03 -17.00
CA ALA A 290 -7.97 -9.56 -18.08
C ALA A 290 -7.43 -9.16 -19.46
N ASN A 291 -6.52 -8.20 -19.51
CA ASN A 291 -5.80 -7.75 -20.70
C ASN A 291 -4.45 -7.12 -20.29
N LEU A 292 -3.65 -6.71 -21.29
CA LEU A 292 -2.33 -6.15 -21.04
C LEU A 292 -2.38 -4.82 -20.30
N GLU A 293 -3.36 -3.96 -20.56
CA GLU A 293 -3.50 -2.67 -19.88
C GLU A 293 -3.75 -2.85 -18.37
N GLU A 294 -4.59 -3.82 -18.00
CA GLU A 294 -4.81 -4.16 -16.60
C GLU A 294 -3.56 -4.79 -15.96
N ALA A 295 -2.90 -5.73 -16.65
CA ALA A 295 -1.69 -6.39 -16.15
C ALA A 295 -0.52 -5.41 -15.94
N LYS A 296 -0.46 -4.31 -16.71
CA LYS A 296 0.54 -3.24 -16.61
C LYS A 296 0.21 -2.18 -15.57
N LYS A 297 -1.03 -2.15 -15.07
CA LYS A 297 -1.53 -1.06 -14.22
C LYS A 297 -0.79 -1.02 -12.89
N PRO A 298 -0.08 0.08 -12.56
CA PRO A 298 0.48 0.29 -11.24
C PRO A 298 -0.64 0.44 -10.20
N TYR A 299 -0.37 0.06 -8.96
CA TYR A 299 -1.23 0.43 -7.85
C TYR A 299 -0.51 1.45 -6.97
N TYR A 300 -1.24 2.46 -6.51
CA TYR A 300 -0.67 3.56 -5.76
C TYR A 300 -1.24 3.59 -4.34
N PHE A 301 -0.36 3.81 -3.37
CA PHE A 301 -0.72 4.15 -2.01
C PHE A 301 -0.31 5.59 -1.72
N ILE A 302 -1.17 6.32 -1.03
CA ILE A 302 -0.86 7.65 -0.53
C ILE A 302 -0.70 7.53 0.98
N CYS A 303 0.53 7.69 1.44
CA CYS A 303 0.97 7.52 2.83
C CYS A 303 1.73 8.78 3.27
N ASN A 304 1.29 9.44 4.32
CA ASN A 304 1.94 10.65 4.85
C ASN A 304 2.23 11.71 3.76
N GLY A 305 1.25 11.94 2.87
CA GLY A 305 1.37 12.92 1.79
C GLY A 305 2.27 12.49 0.61
N ARG A 306 2.79 11.25 0.60
CA ARG A 306 3.65 10.71 -0.46
C ARG A 306 2.92 9.64 -1.25
N LYS A 307 3.08 9.65 -2.56
CA LYS A 307 2.49 8.65 -3.46
C LYS A 307 3.52 7.58 -3.81
N ILE A 308 3.21 6.37 -3.44
CA ILE A 308 4.07 5.19 -3.62
C ILE A 308 3.41 4.30 -4.65
N ALA A 309 4.07 4.10 -5.79
CA ALA A 309 3.64 3.15 -6.81
C ALA A 309 4.20 1.76 -6.50
N ILE A 310 3.36 0.74 -6.56
CA ILE A 310 3.78 -0.66 -6.56
C ILE A 310 3.51 -1.24 -7.94
N VAL A 311 4.53 -1.84 -8.54
CA VAL A 311 4.49 -2.45 -9.87
C VAL A 311 5.08 -3.85 -9.83
N ALA A 312 4.59 -4.78 -10.65
CA ALA A 312 5.11 -6.14 -10.65
C ALA A 312 5.18 -6.76 -12.05
N ALA A 313 6.18 -7.63 -12.23
CA ALA A 313 6.31 -8.45 -13.43
C ALA A 313 6.99 -9.80 -13.12
N THR A 314 6.84 -10.77 -14.01
CA THR A 314 7.53 -12.07 -13.89
C THR A 314 8.44 -12.35 -15.08
N GLN A 315 9.63 -12.88 -14.81
CA GLN A 315 10.52 -13.47 -15.81
C GLN A 315 10.15 -14.93 -16.12
N ILE A 316 9.30 -15.55 -15.33
CA ILE A 316 9.04 -16.99 -15.32
C ILE A 316 7.75 -17.29 -16.12
N GLU A 317 7.68 -18.30 -16.95
CA GLU A 317 8.72 -19.30 -17.21
C GLU A 317 9.55 -18.86 -18.42
N ARG A 318 10.85 -19.09 -18.37
CA ARG A 318 11.77 -18.65 -19.42
C ARG A 318 11.75 -19.56 -20.67
N THR A 319 11.50 -20.84 -20.49
CA THR A 319 11.62 -21.86 -21.57
C THR A 319 10.26 -22.39 -22.03
N TYR A 320 9.32 -22.56 -21.09
CA TYR A 320 7.98 -23.04 -21.34
C TYR A 320 6.98 -21.91 -21.20
N ASN A 321 5.97 -21.88 -22.04
CA ASN A 321 4.93 -20.86 -21.99
C ASN A 321 3.67 -21.41 -21.30
N TYR A 322 3.82 -21.91 -20.07
CA TYR A 322 2.69 -22.36 -19.25
C TYR A 322 1.87 -21.15 -18.78
N THR A 323 2.51 -20.21 -18.12
CA THR A 323 1.89 -18.95 -17.71
C THR A 323 1.88 -17.98 -18.89
N LYS A 324 0.71 -17.54 -19.28
CA LYS A 324 0.54 -16.67 -20.46
C LYS A 324 0.83 -15.22 -20.10
N GLU A 325 1.51 -14.56 -21.03
CA GLU A 325 1.58 -13.10 -21.03
C GLU A 325 0.21 -12.52 -21.42
N ALA A 326 -0.20 -11.48 -20.74
CA ALA A 326 -1.39 -10.71 -21.13
C ALA A 326 -1.19 -10.04 -22.51
N THR A 327 -2.25 -10.00 -23.28
CA THR A 327 -2.29 -9.25 -24.56
C THR A 327 -3.42 -8.23 -24.50
N ASP A 328 -3.57 -7.42 -25.54
CA ASP A 328 -4.65 -6.43 -25.59
C ASP A 328 -6.05 -7.05 -25.44
N THR A 329 -6.20 -8.34 -25.71
CA THR A 329 -7.50 -9.02 -25.76
C THR A 329 -7.55 -10.33 -24.97
N THR A 330 -6.48 -10.76 -24.33
CA THR A 330 -6.44 -12.01 -23.55
C THR A 330 -5.83 -11.80 -22.18
N PRO A 331 -6.40 -12.45 -21.15
CA PRO A 331 -5.87 -12.35 -19.80
C PRO A 331 -4.52 -13.04 -19.65
N GLY A 332 -3.74 -12.55 -18.70
CA GLY A 332 -2.42 -13.08 -18.40
C GLY A 332 -1.67 -12.24 -17.39
N VAL A 333 -0.38 -12.51 -17.27
CA VAL A 333 0.56 -11.77 -16.41
C VAL A 333 1.38 -10.77 -17.22
N LEU A 334 1.91 -9.75 -16.54
CA LEU A 334 2.95 -8.93 -17.11
C LEU A 334 4.29 -9.67 -17.07
N LYS A 335 4.85 -9.96 -18.25
CA LYS A 335 6.16 -10.62 -18.36
C LYS A 335 7.28 -9.63 -18.58
N THR A 336 8.45 -9.95 -18.02
CA THR A 336 9.70 -9.21 -18.19
C THR A 336 10.84 -10.09 -18.73
N LEU A 337 10.51 -11.05 -19.60
CA LEU A 337 11.51 -11.78 -20.40
C LEU A 337 12.25 -10.81 -21.33
N GLU A 338 11.50 -9.95 -22.00
CA GLU A 338 11.99 -8.76 -22.68
C GLU A 338 11.62 -7.56 -21.77
N PRO A 339 12.58 -6.79 -21.28
CA PRO A 339 12.33 -5.83 -20.21
C PRO A 339 11.52 -4.61 -20.62
N ASP A 340 11.42 -4.31 -21.92
CA ASP A 340 10.92 -3.04 -22.44
C ASP A 340 9.54 -2.65 -21.89
N LYS A 341 8.60 -3.59 -21.83
CA LYS A 341 7.25 -3.32 -21.31
C LYS A 341 7.26 -2.94 -19.85
N PHE A 342 8.01 -3.68 -19.02
CA PHE A 342 8.06 -3.39 -17.59
C PHE A 342 8.87 -2.12 -17.27
N VAL A 343 9.93 -1.86 -18.05
CA VAL A 343 10.67 -0.58 -18.02
C VAL A 343 9.75 0.60 -18.33
N GLU A 344 8.83 0.47 -19.30
CA GLU A 344 7.82 1.49 -19.61
C GLU A 344 6.87 1.71 -18.43
N VAL A 345 6.38 0.62 -17.81
CA VAL A 345 5.52 0.69 -16.61
C VAL A 345 6.21 1.42 -15.48
N ILE A 346 7.48 1.10 -15.18
CA ILE A 346 8.26 1.77 -14.13
C ILE A 346 8.42 3.26 -14.44
N ARG A 347 8.77 3.62 -15.69
CA ARG A 347 8.92 5.02 -16.10
C ARG A 347 7.63 5.82 -15.97
N GLU A 348 6.52 5.21 -16.35
CA GLU A 348 5.21 5.85 -16.22
C GLU A 348 4.81 5.99 -14.76
N ALA A 349 5.01 4.95 -13.96
CA ALA A 349 4.77 5.01 -12.51
C ALA A 349 5.62 6.11 -11.85
N LYS A 350 6.91 6.24 -12.22
CA LYS A 350 7.81 7.26 -11.65
C LYS A 350 7.43 8.69 -12.00
N LYS A 351 6.80 8.93 -13.15
CA LYS A 351 6.24 10.25 -13.48
C LYS A 351 5.05 10.63 -12.61
N ASN A 352 4.35 9.62 -12.08
CA ASN A 352 3.07 9.76 -11.39
C ASN A 352 3.16 9.44 -9.90
N SER A 353 4.36 9.30 -9.33
CA SER A 353 4.57 9.00 -7.91
C SER A 353 5.93 9.48 -7.41
N ASP A 354 6.07 9.60 -6.10
CA ASP A 354 7.32 9.96 -5.43
C ASP A 354 8.27 8.76 -5.40
N TYR A 355 7.73 7.56 -5.16
CA TYR A 355 8.47 6.30 -5.09
C TYR A 355 7.85 5.24 -5.97
N VAL A 356 8.70 4.40 -6.56
CA VAL A 356 8.31 3.20 -7.32
C VAL A 356 8.99 1.98 -6.72
N ILE A 357 8.19 1.07 -6.18
CA ILE A 357 8.65 -0.21 -5.65
C ILE A 357 8.31 -1.30 -6.68
N ALA A 358 9.32 -1.99 -7.20
CA ALA A 358 9.14 -3.04 -8.18
C ALA A 358 9.22 -4.42 -7.53
N PHE A 359 8.14 -5.22 -7.59
CA PHE A 359 8.17 -6.63 -7.21
C PHE A 359 8.43 -7.49 -8.45
N VAL A 360 9.45 -8.36 -8.41
CA VAL A 360 9.85 -9.15 -9.58
C VAL A 360 9.98 -10.62 -9.24
N HIS A 361 9.21 -11.45 -9.94
CA HIS A 361 9.25 -12.90 -9.79
C HIS A 361 10.22 -13.51 -10.82
N TRP A 362 11.42 -13.87 -10.39
CA TRP A 362 12.55 -14.20 -11.27
C TRP A 362 13.55 -15.20 -10.67
N GLY A 363 14.62 -15.49 -11.43
CA GLY A 363 15.74 -16.29 -10.95
C GLY A 363 15.61 -17.79 -11.31
N THR A 364 16.28 -18.64 -10.55
CA THR A 364 16.28 -20.09 -10.71
C THR A 364 15.90 -20.77 -9.40
N GLU A 365 14.92 -21.65 -9.44
CA GLU A 365 14.47 -22.39 -8.25
C GLU A 365 15.63 -23.15 -7.59
N GLY A 366 15.74 -23.01 -6.26
CA GLY A 366 16.74 -23.68 -5.43
C GLY A 366 18.16 -23.10 -5.52
N ASP A 367 18.39 -22.03 -6.28
CA ASP A 367 19.70 -21.38 -6.36
C ASP A 367 19.73 -20.11 -5.48
N SER A 368 20.54 -20.16 -4.42
CA SER A 368 20.75 -19.02 -3.53
C SER A 368 21.65 -17.93 -4.12
N ASN A 369 22.28 -18.17 -5.28
CA ASN A 369 23.04 -17.16 -5.99
C ASN A 369 22.17 -16.53 -7.08
N TYR A 370 22.01 -15.24 -7.06
CA TYR A 370 21.31 -14.54 -8.15
C TYR A 370 22.14 -14.55 -9.44
N GLY A 371 21.44 -14.67 -10.56
CA GLY A 371 22.03 -14.82 -11.86
C GLY A 371 22.29 -13.48 -12.58
N ARG A 372 23.06 -13.57 -13.68
CA ARG A 372 23.36 -12.42 -14.53
C ARG A 372 22.11 -11.76 -15.12
N ASP A 373 21.09 -12.57 -15.42
CA ASP A 373 19.82 -12.07 -15.95
C ASP A 373 19.11 -11.18 -14.93
N GLN A 374 19.06 -11.61 -13.64
CA GLN A 374 18.48 -10.82 -12.56
C GLN A 374 19.24 -9.49 -12.40
N THR A 375 20.57 -9.51 -12.40
CA THR A 375 21.40 -8.31 -12.28
C THR A 375 21.16 -7.33 -13.44
N ASN A 376 21.05 -7.84 -14.68
CA ASN A 376 20.82 -7.01 -15.85
C ASN A 376 19.42 -6.37 -15.82
N LEU A 377 18.40 -7.13 -15.41
CA LEU A 377 17.05 -6.63 -15.26
C LEU A 377 16.96 -5.60 -14.13
N ALA A 378 17.59 -5.88 -12.96
CA ALA A 378 17.63 -4.93 -11.85
C ALA A 378 18.19 -3.58 -12.28
N LYS A 379 19.32 -3.59 -13.00
CA LYS A 379 19.91 -2.35 -13.55
C LYS A 379 18.98 -1.63 -14.51
N ALA A 380 18.28 -2.36 -15.36
CA ALA A 380 17.31 -1.75 -16.29
C ALA A 380 16.14 -1.09 -15.54
N PHE A 381 15.67 -1.72 -14.44
CA PHE A 381 14.55 -1.21 -13.64
C PHE A 381 14.96 0.00 -12.80
N VAL A 382 16.15 -0.02 -12.19
CA VAL A 382 16.74 1.16 -11.50
C VAL A 382 16.89 2.34 -12.49
N ASN A 383 17.46 2.10 -13.66
CA ASN A 383 17.59 3.11 -14.70
C ASN A 383 16.23 3.64 -15.24
N ALA A 384 15.16 2.88 -15.04
CA ALA A 384 13.81 3.31 -15.39
C ALA A 384 13.14 4.16 -14.30
N GLY A 385 13.69 4.16 -13.07
CA GLY A 385 13.20 4.95 -11.93
C GLY A 385 12.60 4.13 -10.79
N ALA A 386 12.90 2.82 -10.70
CA ALA A 386 12.58 2.07 -9.49
C ALA A 386 13.43 2.56 -8.32
N ASP A 387 12.80 2.78 -7.15
CA ASP A 387 13.45 3.23 -5.92
C ASP A 387 13.78 2.07 -4.97
N ALA A 388 13.14 0.92 -5.16
CA ALA A 388 13.52 -0.36 -4.54
C ALA A 388 13.04 -1.54 -5.41
N ILE A 389 13.75 -2.67 -5.31
CA ILE A 389 13.37 -3.91 -6.01
C ILE A 389 13.30 -5.06 -5.02
N ILE A 390 12.15 -5.76 -5.01
CA ILE A 390 11.88 -6.93 -4.18
C ILE A 390 11.67 -8.14 -5.09
N GLY A 391 12.40 -9.21 -4.83
CA GLY A 391 12.36 -10.43 -5.64
C GLY A 391 11.73 -11.63 -4.95
N GLY A 392 11.15 -12.54 -5.75
CA GLY A 392 10.59 -13.84 -5.35
C GLY A 392 10.91 -14.94 -6.36
N HIS A 393 10.28 -16.13 -6.24
CA HIS A 393 10.34 -17.29 -7.13
C HIS A 393 11.35 -18.37 -6.74
N THR A 394 12.55 -18.05 -6.30
CA THR A 394 13.61 -19.07 -6.20
C THR A 394 13.38 -20.10 -5.10
N HIS A 395 12.35 -19.90 -4.28
CA HIS A 395 12.02 -20.73 -3.11
C HIS A 395 13.15 -20.83 -2.07
N CYS A 396 14.15 -19.97 -2.18
CA CYS A 396 15.23 -19.78 -1.21
C CYS A 396 15.65 -18.30 -1.17
N LEU A 397 16.29 -17.91 -0.09
CA LEU A 397 16.85 -16.56 0.02
C LEU A 397 17.97 -16.33 -0.99
N GLN A 398 17.97 -15.15 -1.60
CA GLN A 398 19.10 -14.60 -2.35
C GLN A 398 19.52 -13.25 -1.75
N GLY A 399 20.77 -12.88 -1.90
CA GLY A 399 21.36 -11.70 -1.26
C GLY A 399 20.86 -10.37 -1.81
N PHE A 400 21.50 -9.32 -1.33
CA PHE A 400 21.20 -7.92 -1.66
C PHE A 400 22.13 -7.35 -2.73
N ASP A 401 21.68 -6.29 -3.36
CA ASP A 401 22.47 -5.39 -4.17
C ASP A 401 22.13 -3.92 -3.84
N MET A 402 22.99 -3.01 -4.23
CA MET A 402 22.77 -1.57 -4.12
C MET A 402 23.21 -0.93 -5.44
N ILE A 403 22.26 -0.78 -6.35
CA ILE A 403 22.50 -0.26 -7.70
C ILE A 403 22.24 1.25 -7.67
N GLU A 404 23.28 2.06 -7.83
CA GLU A 404 23.22 3.54 -7.78
C GLU A 404 22.61 4.12 -6.50
N ASP A 405 22.53 3.50 -5.40
CA ASP A 405 21.85 3.83 -4.14
C ASP A 405 20.44 3.24 -4.02
N VAL A 406 19.96 2.50 -5.02
CA VAL A 406 18.70 1.80 -4.97
C VAL A 406 18.90 0.41 -4.39
N PRO A 407 18.22 0.07 -3.28
CA PRO A 407 18.32 -1.25 -2.67
C PRO A 407 17.56 -2.31 -3.45
N VAL A 408 18.16 -3.48 -3.55
CA VAL A 408 17.60 -4.66 -4.20
C VAL A 408 17.74 -5.87 -3.29
N ILE A 409 16.66 -6.62 -3.07
CA ILE A 409 16.71 -7.99 -2.57
C ILE A 409 16.30 -8.93 -3.71
N TYR A 410 17.19 -9.89 -4.06
CA TYR A 410 16.95 -10.74 -5.22
C TYR A 410 15.91 -11.82 -4.98
N SER A 411 15.75 -12.36 -3.77
CA SER A 411 14.64 -13.26 -3.42
C SER A 411 14.43 -13.37 -1.92
N LEU A 412 13.15 -13.36 -1.52
CA LEU A 412 12.69 -13.62 -0.15
C LEU A 412 12.43 -15.11 0.13
N GLY A 413 12.49 -15.97 -0.90
CA GLY A 413 12.22 -17.40 -0.80
C GLY A 413 10.77 -17.73 -0.43
N ASN A 414 10.57 -18.93 0.12
CA ASN A 414 9.25 -19.36 0.60
C ASN A 414 8.91 -18.69 1.92
N PHE A 415 7.82 -17.94 1.96
CA PHE A 415 7.31 -17.40 3.21
C PHE A 415 6.40 -18.41 3.93
N TRP A 416 5.42 -18.97 3.21
CA TRP A 416 4.59 -20.08 3.67
C TRP A 416 4.19 -20.96 2.50
N PHE A 417 5.06 -21.88 2.13
CA PHE A 417 4.93 -22.61 0.88
C PHE A 417 5.21 -24.11 0.99
N SER A 418 6.07 -24.55 1.88
CA SER A 418 6.52 -25.95 1.94
C SER A 418 6.52 -26.49 3.37
N SER A 419 6.88 -27.79 3.52
CA SER A 419 7.14 -28.42 4.83
C SER A 419 8.61 -28.44 5.20
N SER A 420 9.48 -27.97 4.33
CA SER A 420 10.92 -27.93 4.57
C SER A 420 11.26 -26.89 5.62
N THR A 421 12.27 -27.15 6.44
CA THR A 421 12.88 -26.12 7.27
C THR A 421 13.71 -25.21 6.37
N GLN A 422 13.37 -23.94 6.31
CA GLN A 422 13.99 -22.95 5.41
C GLN A 422 14.06 -21.58 6.09
N ASP A 423 15.18 -20.89 5.83
CA ASP A 423 15.28 -19.47 6.12
C ASP A 423 14.42 -18.67 5.14
N THR A 424 13.76 -17.66 5.65
CA THR A 424 12.94 -16.73 4.89
C THR A 424 12.89 -15.38 5.64
N GLY A 425 12.09 -14.44 5.20
CA GLY A 425 11.89 -13.20 5.92
C GLY A 425 10.92 -12.26 5.23
N LEU A 426 10.72 -11.11 5.87
CA LEU A 426 10.05 -9.97 5.28
C LEU A 426 11.13 -9.00 4.76
N ALA A 427 10.88 -8.40 3.60
CA ALA A 427 11.52 -7.15 3.25
C ALA A 427 10.65 -6.02 3.79
N GLU A 428 11.24 -5.09 4.51
CA GLU A 428 10.55 -3.89 5.00
C GLU A 428 11.20 -2.65 4.38
N ILE A 429 10.38 -1.77 3.84
CA ILE A 429 10.80 -0.46 3.37
C ILE A 429 10.25 0.58 4.33
N THR A 430 11.13 1.42 4.86
CA THR A 430 10.78 2.59 5.64
C THR A 430 11.11 3.84 4.84
N ILE A 431 10.17 4.79 4.76
CA ILE A 431 10.38 6.13 4.20
C ILE A 431 10.20 7.11 5.36
N ASP A 432 11.28 7.76 5.77
CA ASP A 432 11.30 8.68 6.89
C ASP A 432 10.65 10.05 6.57
N GLU A 433 10.54 10.92 7.56
CA GLU A 433 9.99 12.29 7.42
C GLU A 433 10.73 13.14 6.36
N LYS A 434 12.02 12.86 6.11
CA LYS A 434 12.82 13.58 5.09
C LYS A 434 12.66 12.99 3.69
N GLY A 435 12.00 11.83 3.57
CA GLY A 435 11.86 11.10 2.32
C GLY A 435 13.03 10.15 2.03
N GLU A 436 13.85 9.82 3.02
CA GLU A 436 14.91 8.83 2.83
C GLU A 436 14.32 7.42 2.90
N LEU A 437 14.55 6.62 1.85
CA LEU A 437 14.10 5.25 1.74
C LEU A 437 15.17 4.30 2.27
N THR A 438 14.78 3.42 3.19
CA THR A 438 15.62 2.36 3.74
C THR A 438 14.97 1.01 3.51
N LEU A 439 15.75 0.02 3.06
CA LEU A 439 15.34 -1.39 2.99
C LEU A 439 15.94 -2.14 4.18
N SER A 440 15.08 -2.83 4.90
CA SER A 440 15.45 -3.75 5.98
C SER A 440 14.99 -5.18 5.67
N PHE A 441 15.72 -6.15 6.17
CA PHE A 441 15.33 -7.55 6.10
C PHE A 441 15.08 -8.08 7.52
N ILE A 442 13.87 -8.59 7.74
CA ILE A 442 13.43 -9.17 9.02
C ILE A 442 13.51 -10.70 8.90
N PRO A 443 14.53 -11.33 9.52
CA PRO A 443 14.71 -12.78 9.43
C PRO A 443 13.56 -13.57 10.04
N CYS A 444 13.07 -14.53 9.26
CA CYS A 444 12.07 -15.52 9.68
C CYS A 444 12.58 -16.93 9.37
N ILE A 445 11.96 -17.92 9.95
CA ILE A 445 12.20 -19.32 9.65
C ILE A 445 10.87 -20.03 9.43
N GLN A 446 10.77 -20.77 8.33
CA GLN A 446 9.70 -21.74 8.11
C GLN A 446 10.17 -23.10 8.62
N GLU A 447 9.50 -23.64 9.61
CA GLU A 447 9.76 -24.98 10.13
C GLU A 447 8.44 -25.70 10.44
N LYS A 448 8.29 -26.95 10.01
CA LYS A 448 7.08 -27.78 10.25
C LYS A 448 5.79 -27.09 9.79
N VAL A 449 5.86 -26.42 8.65
CA VAL A 449 4.75 -25.65 8.05
C VAL A 449 4.31 -24.44 8.90
N LYS A 450 5.14 -23.98 9.79
CA LYS A 450 4.96 -22.75 10.56
C LYS A 450 6.06 -21.77 10.19
N THR A 451 5.69 -20.52 9.93
CA THR A 451 6.63 -19.42 9.75
C THR A 451 6.67 -18.58 11.02
N SER A 452 7.87 -18.35 11.53
CA SER A 452 8.07 -17.63 12.80
C SER A 452 9.14 -16.56 12.66
N LEU A 453 8.95 -15.46 13.37
CA LEU A 453 9.99 -14.45 13.55
C LEU A 453 11.20 -15.10 14.25
N VAL A 454 12.40 -14.78 13.82
CA VAL A 454 13.62 -15.22 14.50
C VAL A 454 13.96 -14.26 15.61
N THR A 455 13.72 -14.67 16.86
CA THR A 455 13.99 -13.88 18.08
C THR A 455 15.31 -14.26 18.76
N ASP A 456 15.89 -15.43 18.44
CA ASP A 456 17.21 -15.81 18.91
C ASP A 456 18.28 -15.01 18.15
N GLU A 457 19.10 -14.25 18.87
CA GLU A 457 20.10 -13.35 18.26
C GLU A 457 21.18 -14.11 17.47
N ALA A 458 21.58 -15.29 17.92
CA ALA A 458 22.59 -16.08 17.20
C ALA A 458 22.03 -16.61 15.88
N GLU A 459 20.78 -17.04 15.87
CA GLU A 459 20.08 -17.50 14.66
C GLU A 459 19.77 -16.33 13.71
N LYS A 460 19.35 -15.18 14.24
CA LYS A 460 19.20 -13.94 13.48
C LYS A 460 20.53 -13.59 12.76
N GLN A 461 21.62 -13.54 13.49
CA GLN A 461 22.93 -13.23 12.91
C GLN A 461 23.39 -14.29 11.91
N ARG A 462 23.07 -15.56 12.09
CA ARG A 462 23.35 -16.63 11.14
C ARG A 462 22.66 -16.36 9.80
N ILE A 463 21.37 -16.01 9.81
CA ILE A 463 20.61 -15.71 8.59
C ILE A 463 21.13 -14.42 7.93
N LEU A 464 21.38 -13.37 8.71
CA LEU A 464 21.93 -12.12 8.18
C LEU A 464 23.33 -12.32 7.57
N GLU A 465 24.16 -13.19 8.16
CA GLU A 465 25.47 -13.54 7.58
C GLU A 465 25.33 -14.34 6.28
N PHE A 466 24.36 -15.26 6.21
CA PHE A 466 24.03 -15.93 4.95
C PHE A 466 23.66 -14.91 3.87
N MET A 467 22.76 -13.97 4.17
CA MET A 467 22.37 -12.90 3.24
C MET A 467 23.57 -12.05 2.83
N ARG A 468 24.42 -11.65 3.77
CA ARG A 468 25.62 -10.85 3.51
C ARG A 468 26.59 -11.55 2.57
N THR A 469 26.83 -12.85 2.77
CA THR A 469 27.75 -13.63 1.95
C THR A 469 27.25 -13.88 0.52
N HIS A 470 25.93 -13.77 0.29
CA HIS A 470 25.31 -13.90 -1.02
C HIS A 470 24.97 -12.55 -1.67
N SER A 471 25.34 -11.44 -1.02
CA SER A 471 25.10 -10.08 -1.54
C SER A 471 26.19 -9.63 -2.51
N ALA A 472 25.90 -8.55 -3.23
CA ALA A 472 26.85 -7.91 -4.11
C ALA A 472 28.06 -7.38 -3.32
N LYS A 473 29.21 -7.33 -4.00
CA LYS A 473 30.43 -6.77 -3.38
C LYS A 473 30.22 -5.31 -2.99
N GLY A 474 30.56 -4.97 -1.76
CA GLY A 474 30.41 -3.62 -1.21
C GLY A 474 29.00 -3.33 -0.71
N VAL A 475 28.17 -4.38 -0.54
CA VAL A 475 26.85 -4.31 0.09
C VAL A 475 26.85 -5.17 1.33
N THR A 476 26.33 -4.63 2.42
CA THR A 476 26.21 -5.33 3.70
C THR A 476 24.81 -5.18 4.28
N VAL A 477 24.52 -5.98 5.28
CA VAL A 477 23.31 -5.86 6.13
C VAL A 477 23.77 -5.72 7.57
N THR A 478 23.20 -4.74 8.29
CA THR A 478 23.54 -4.50 9.71
C THR A 478 22.99 -5.61 10.60
N SER A 479 23.35 -5.60 11.88
CA SER A 479 22.77 -6.50 12.90
C SER A 479 21.26 -6.34 13.04
N ASP A 480 20.72 -5.16 12.70
CA ASP A 480 19.29 -4.86 12.77
C ASP A 480 18.54 -5.18 11.47
N GLY A 481 19.27 -5.61 10.43
CA GLY A 481 18.69 -5.99 9.15
C GLY A 481 18.72 -4.91 8.08
N ILE A 482 19.28 -3.73 8.34
CA ILE A 482 19.34 -2.62 7.39
C ILE A 482 20.34 -2.92 6.28
N VAL A 483 19.90 -2.84 5.04
CA VAL A 483 20.73 -3.02 3.84
C VAL A 483 21.44 -1.71 3.49
N GLN A 484 22.75 -1.73 3.36
CA GLN A 484 23.56 -0.54 3.09
C GLN A 484 24.83 -0.85 2.32
N LYS A 485 25.46 0.17 1.80
CA LYS A 485 26.84 0.05 1.27
C LYS A 485 27.81 -0.15 2.43
N GLU A 486 28.86 -0.95 2.18
CA GLU A 486 29.98 -1.04 3.11
C GLU A 486 30.68 0.32 3.21
N GLU A 487 30.98 0.75 4.42
CA GLU A 487 31.85 1.92 4.62
C GLU A 487 33.26 1.60 4.12
N GLU A 488 33.87 2.48 3.30
CA GLU A 488 35.22 2.33 2.78
C GLU A 488 36.30 2.43 3.86
#